data_390a06309fc5e10498a6b6188240e3c1
#
_entry.id   390a06309fc5e10498a6b6188240e3c1
#
_cell.length_a   1.000
_cell.length_b   1.000
_cell.length_c   1.000
_cell.angle_alpha   90.00
_cell.angle_beta   90.00
_cell.angle_gamma   90.00
#
_symmetry.space_group_name_H-M   'P 1'
#
loop_
_entity.id
_entity.type
_entity.pdbx_description
1 polymer ?
#
loop_
_entity_poly.entity_id
_entity_poly.type
_entity_poly.pdbx_seq_one_letter_code
_entity_poly.pdbx_strand_id
1 'polypeptide(L)'
;MLFVSGDSQFFDITHKVYEFFTESYEISSDVEIFATNLRDENALGFTEVNGDEQFVQVHNDLTKEEHVKTILHELVHVVQNENGMIDEDERESQAYNLEGVLYKKWCAGLQLS
;
A
#
# COMPACT_ATOMS: atom_id res chain seq x y z
N MET A 1 9.27 -8.83 5.53
CA MET A 1 8.52 -9.99 5.03
C MET A 1 7.08 -9.58 4.76
N LEU A 2 6.50 -10.03 3.66
CA LEU A 2 5.14 -9.68 3.29
C LEU A 2 4.20 -10.88 3.44
N PHE A 3 3.06 -10.64 4.08
CA PHE A 3 1.93 -11.57 4.08
C PHE A 3 0.73 -10.90 3.41
N VAL A 4 0.09 -11.60 2.48
CA VAL A 4 -1.15 -11.15 1.86
C VAL A 4 -2.25 -12.13 2.26
N SER A 5 -3.34 -11.60 2.80
CA SER A 5 -4.43 -12.42 3.31
C SER A 5 -5.78 -11.77 3.05
N GLY A 6 -6.84 -12.45 3.50
CA GLY A 6 -8.19 -11.96 3.37
C GLY A 6 -8.82 -12.28 2.01
N ASP A 7 -9.83 -11.50 1.67
CA ASP A 7 -10.71 -11.76 0.53
C ASP A 7 -10.27 -10.95 -0.69
N SER A 8 -9.05 -11.22 -1.17
CA SER A 8 -8.46 -10.46 -2.27
C SER A 8 -8.53 -11.21 -3.59
N GLN A 9 -9.14 -10.58 -4.60
CA GLN A 9 -9.11 -11.07 -5.97
C GLN A 9 -7.80 -10.66 -6.68
N PHE A 10 -6.97 -9.81 -6.06
CA PHE A 10 -5.71 -9.30 -6.63
C PHE A 10 -4.49 -9.74 -5.84
N PHE A 11 -4.50 -10.98 -5.38
CA PHE A 11 -3.44 -11.54 -4.53
C PHE A 11 -2.06 -11.42 -5.18
N ASP A 12 -1.93 -11.91 -6.42
CA ASP A 12 -0.66 -11.88 -7.15
C ASP A 12 -0.20 -10.45 -7.45
N ILE A 13 -1.14 -9.57 -7.79
CA ILE A 13 -0.86 -8.17 -8.08
C ILE A 13 -0.33 -7.48 -6.83
N THR A 14 -0.91 -7.76 -5.66
CA THR A 14 -0.46 -7.18 -4.39
C THR A 14 1.01 -7.52 -4.12
N HIS A 15 1.41 -8.78 -4.34
CA HIS A 15 2.81 -9.19 -4.21
C HIS A 15 3.71 -8.42 -5.18
N LYS A 16 3.29 -8.28 -6.43
CA LYS A 16 4.07 -7.57 -7.46
C LYS A 16 4.22 -6.08 -7.15
N VAL A 17 3.16 -5.46 -6.65
CA VAL A 17 3.20 -4.04 -6.25
C VAL A 17 4.17 -3.84 -5.10
N TYR A 18 4.15 -4.73 -4.11
CA TYR A 18 5.09 -4.68 -2.99
C TYR A 18 6.54 -4.81 -3.46
N GLU A 19 6.83 -5.78 -4.33
CA GLU A 19 8.17 -5.96 -4.90
C GLU A 19 8.60 -4.70 -5.66
N PHE A 20 7.71 -4.15 -6.49
CA PHE A 20 7.97 -2.91 -7.22
C PHE A 20 8.30 -1.75 -6.27
N PHE A 21 7.50 -1.59 -5.22
CA PHE A 21 7.69 -0.53 -4.24
C PHE A 21 9.04 -0.66 -3.52
N THR A 22 9.39 -1.87 -3.11
CA THR A 22 10.61 -2.11 -2.35
C THR A 22 11.89 -2.00 -3.19
N GLU A 23 11.79 -1.91 -4.49
CA GLU A 23 12.93 -1.58 -5.34
C GLU A 23 13.40 -0.13 -5.11
N SER A 24 12.50 0.77 -4.71
CA SER A 24 12.81 2.18 -4.50
C SER A 24 12.81 2.60 -3.03
N TYR A 25 12.07 1.91 -2.18
CA TYR A 25 11.92 2.25 -0.76
C TYR A 25 12.10 1.02 0.09
N GLU A 26 13.08 1.08 1.00
CA GLU A 26 13.33 -0.03 1.91
C GLU A 26 12.25 -0.11 2.99
N ILE A 27 11.73 -1.31 3.23
CA ILE A 27 10.78 -1.59 4.30
C ILE A 27 11.42 -2.64 5.21
N SER A 28 11.63 -2.25 6.48
CA SER A 28 12.25 -3.12 7.49
C SER A 28 11.22 -3.92 8.28
N SER A 29 9.98 -3.41 8.39
CA SER A 29 8.91 -4.05 9.14
C SER A 29 8.38 -5.29 8.41
N ASP A 30 7.83 -6.22 9.18
CA ASP A 30 6.95 -7.24 8.62
C ASP A 30 5.62 -6.58 8.29
N VAL A 31 5.11 -6.81 7.08
CA VAL A 31 3.89 -6.17 6.60
C VAL A 31 2.87 -7.25 6.26
N GLU A 32 1.68 -7.13 6.80
CA GLU A 32 0.54 -7.92 6.37
C GLU A 32 -0.44 -7.01 5.63
N ILE A 33 -0.82 -7.41 4.41
CA ILE A 33 -1.83 -6.72 3.62
C ILE A 33 -3.07 -7.59 3.61
N PHE A 34 -4.14 -7.08 4.21
CA PHE A 34 -5.38 -7.82 4.42
C PHE A 34 -6.52 -7.14 3.67
N ALA A 35 -7.15 -7.88 2.75
CA ALA A 35 -8.29 -7.39 1.98
C ALA A 35 -9.59 -7.74 2.70
N THR A 36 -10.38 -6.73 3.02
CA THR A 36 -11.64 -6.89 3.75
C THR A 36 -12.63 -5.80 3.33
N ASN A 37 -13.87 -5.95 3.72
CA ASN A 37 -14.89 -4.96 3.42
C ASN A 37 -14.73 -3.75 4.34
N LEU A 38 -14.31 -2.62 3.76
CA LEU A 38 -14.12 -1.35 4.49
C LEU A 38 -15.26 -0.34 4.23
N ARG A 39 -16.38 -0.80 3.70
CA ARG A 39 -17.49 0.09 3.33
C ARG A 39 -17.94 0.95 4.50
N ASP A 40 -18.05 0.37 5.68
CA ASP A 40 -18.52 1.08 6.88
C ASP A 40 -17.45 2.00 7.48
N GLU A 41 -16.19 1.83 7.06
CA GLU A 41 -15.06 2.64 7.55
C GLU A 41 -14.87 3.91 6.73
N ASN A 42 -15.58 4.04 5.63
CA ASN A 42 -15.50 5.20 4.73
C ASN A 42 -14.08 5.49 4.24
N ALA A 43 -13.31 4.43 3.98
CA ALA A 43 -11.93 4.53 3.50
C ALA A 43 -11.64 3.36 2.57
N LEU A 44 -10.64 3.52 1.69
CA LEU A 44 -10.20 2.46 0.79
C LEU A 44 -9.09 1.62 1.40
N GLY A 45 -8.37 2.16 2.37
CA GLY A 45 -7.31 1.44 3.07
C GLY A 45 -6.89 2.11 4.35
N PHE A 46 -6.18 1.37 5.18
CA PHE A 46 -5.61 1.81 6.47
C PHE A 46 -4.26 1.16 6.69
N THR A 47 -3.40 1.84 7.44
CA THR A 47 -2.14 1.26 7.93
C THR A 47 -2.06 1.44 9.43
N GLU A 48 -1.79 0.35 10.15
CA GLU A 48 -1.61 0.35 11.60
C GLU A 48 -0.27 -0.27 11.98
N VAL A 49 0.37 0.31 13.00
CA VAL A 49 1.63 -0.19 13.55
C VAL A 49 1.35 -1.01 14.79
N ASN A 50 1.97 -2.19 14.89
CA ASN A 50 1.87 -3.05 16.06
C ASN A 50 3.25 -3.65 16.34
N GLY A 51 4.06 -2.96 17.16
CA GLY A 51 5.43 -3.36 17.43
C GLY A 51 6.30 -3.31 16.18
N ASP A 52 6.91 -4.42 15.83
CA ASP A 52 7.76 -4.55 14.63
C ASP A 52 6.97 -4.90 13.37
N GLU A 53 5.66 -5.02 13.49
CA GLU A 53 4.79 -5.38 12.38
C GLU A 53 3.91 -4.20 11.99
N GLN A 54 3.51 -4.15 10.73
CA GLN A 54 2.54 -3.18 10.25
C GLN A 54 1.43 -3.90 9.49
N PHE A 55 0.21 -3.49 9.74
CA PHE A 55 -0.97 -4.08 9.14
C PHE A 55 -1.59 -3.07 8.17
N VAL A 56 -1.73 -3.47 6.91
CA VAL A 56 -2.40 -2.70 5.88
C VAL A 56 -3.71 -3.38 5.57
N GLN A 57 -4.82 -2.66 5.73
CA GLN A 57 -6.12 -3.14 5.29
C GLN A 57 -6.47 -2.44 3.98
N VAL A 58 -7.02 -3.18 3.03
CA VAL A 58 -7.46 -2.65 1.76
C VAL A 58 -8.87 -3.13 1.48
N HIS A 59 -9.71 -2.25 0.92
CA HIS A 59 -11.08 -2.62 0.59
C HIS A 59 -11.08 -3.73 -0.47
N ASN A 60 -11.96 -4.70 -0.29
CA ASN A 60 -12.00 -5.91 -1.12
C ASN A 60 -12.83 -5.78 -2.41
N ASP A 61 -13.45 -4.63 -2.65
CA ASP A 61 -14.29 -4.39 -3.83
C ASP A 61 -13.81 -3.16 -4.59
N LEU A 62 -12.58 -3.24 -5.11
CA LEU A 62 -11.94 -2.18 -5.89
C LEU A 62 -11.64 -2.68 -7.29
N THR A 63 -11.56 -1.74 -8.25
CA THR A 63 -10.99 -2.06 -9.55
C THR A 63 -9.49 -2.34 -9.38
N LYS A 64 -8.88 -2.96 -10.38
CA LYS A 64 -7.45 -3.22 -10.37
C LYS A 64 -6.65 -1.93 -10.18
N GLU A 65 -7.01 -0.87 -10.90
CA GLU A 65 -6.36 0.43 -10.78
C GLU A 65 -6.46 0.99 -9.37
N GLU A 66 -7.66 0.99 -8.80
CA GLU A 66 -7.89 1.48 -7.44
C GLU A 66 -7.11 0.67 -6.42
N HIS A 67 -7.07 -0.65 -6.60
CA HIS A 67 -6.35 -1.55 -5.70
C HIS A 67 -4.85 -1.22 -5.70
N VAL A 68 -4.23 -1.11 -6.89
CA VAL A 68 -2.80 -0.80 -7.00
C VAL A 68 -2.50 0.55 -6.37
N LYS A 69 -3.29 1.58 -6.66
CA LYS A 69 -3.11 2.92 -6.09
C LYS A 69 -3.24 2.91 -4.57
N THR A 70 -4.22 2.18 -4.05
CA THR A 70 -4.43 2.09 -2.60
C THR A 70 -3.26 1.39 -1.92
N ILE A 71 -2.76 0.30 -2.49
CA ILE A 71 -1.59 -0.40 -1.95
C ILE A 71 -0.37 0.54 -1.93
N LEU A 72 -0.10 1.24 -3.03
CA LEU A 72 1.02 2.18 -3.09
C LEU A 72 0.89 3.28 -2.04
N HIS A 73 -0.31 3.84 -1.87
CA HIS A 73 -0.59 4.86 -0.87
C HIS A 73 -0.30 4.35 0.54
N GLU A 74 -0.79 3.17 0.88
CA GLU A 74 -0.59 2.59 2.22
C GLU A 74 0.86 2.19 2.46
N LEU A 75 1.58 1.73 1.44
CA LEU A 75 3.01 1.41 1.58
C LEU A 75 3.84 2.67 1.85
N VAL A 76 3.45 3.83 1.32
CA VAL A 76 4.08 5.10 1.69
C VAL A 76 3.90 5.34 3.19
N HIS A 77 2.71 5.10 3.73
CA HIS A 77 2.46 5.22 5.17
C HIS A 77 3.32 4.25 5.98
N VAL A 78 3.55 3.04 5.48
CA VAL A 78 4.45 2.07 6.13
C VAL A 78 5.85 2.68 6.29
N VAL A 79 6.40 3.25 5.23
CA VAL A 79 7.72 3.89 5.26
C VAL A 79 7.72 5.10 6.20
N GLN A 80 6.67 5.93 6.16
CA GLN A 80 6.53 7.08 7.05
C GLN A 80 6.53 6.66 8.51
N ASN A 81 5.83 5.57 8.83
CA ASN A 81 5.79 5.05 10.19
C ASN A 81 7.17 4.58 10.65
N GLU A 82 7.94 3.94 9.78
CA GLU A 82 9.31 3.51 10.08
C GLU A 82 10.24 4.70 10.32
N ASN A 83 10.00 5.81 9.64
CA ASN A 83 10.82 7.02 9.74
C ASN A 83 10.35 7.99 10.83
N GLY A 84 9.28 7.64 11.54
CA GLY A 84 8.77 8.49 12.64
C GLY A 84 8.10 9.77 12.20
N MET A 85 7.60 9.83 10.98
CA MET A 85 6.90 11.00 10.45
C MET A 85 5.51 11.09 11.08
N ILE A 86 5.23 12.20 11.79
CA ILE A 86 4.01 12.31 12.61
C ILE A 86 3.00 13.37 12.15
N ASP A 87 3.41 14.31 11.28
CA ASP A 87 2.49 15.36 10.80
C ASP A 87 1.50 14.77 9.80
N GLU A 88 0.21 14.75 10.17
CA GLU A 88 -0.84 14.15 9.35
C GLU A 88 -0.97 14.79 7.96
N ASP A 89 -0.92 16.11 7.89
CA ASP A 89 -1.08 16.81 6.61
C ASP A 89 0.08 16.51 5.66
N GLU A 90 1.30 16.50 6.19
CA GLU A 90 2.49 16.14 5.40
C GLU A 90 2.46 14.70 4.96
N ARG A 91 2.03 13.78 5.86
CA ARG A 91 1.93 12.36 5.56
C ARG A 91 0.97 12.12 4.40
N GLU A 92 -0.22 12.70 4.47
CA GLU A 92 -1.23 12.52 3.43
C GLU A 92 -0.81 13.17 2.11
N SER A 93 -0.26 14.38 2.17
CA SER A 93 0.23 15.08 0.98
C SER A 93 1.31 14.27 0.26
N GLN A 94 2.28 13.75 0.99
CA GLN A 94 3.34 12.91 0.42
C GLN A 94 2.76 11.62 -0.17
N ALA A 95 1.86 10.96 0.57
CA ALA A 95 1.27 9.71 0.12
C ALA A 95 0.49 9.89 -1.18
N TYR A 96 -0.30 10.94 -1.31
CA TYR A 96 -1.02 11.23 -2.55
C TYR A 96 -0.09 11.56 -3.71
N ASN A 97 0.96 12.33 -3.47
CA ASN A 97 1.93 12.67 -4.51
C ASN A 97 2.69 11.44 -4.99
N LEU A 98 3.19 10.63 -4.08
CA LEU A 98 3.95 9.43 -4.42
C LEU A 98 3.08 8.35 -5.04
N GLU A 99 1.84 8.22 -4.60
CA GLU A 99 0.87 7.30 -5.21
C GLU A 99 0.77 7.56 -6.71
N GLY A 100 0.58 8.82 -7.11
CA GLY A 100 0.47 9.19 -8.53
C GLY A 100 1.75 8.93 -9.31
N VAL A 101 2.89 9.31 -8.77
CA VAL A 101 4.19 9.13 -9.41
C VAL A 101 4.50 7.63 -9.57
N LEU A 102 4.31 6.87 -8.50
CA LEU A 102 4.60 5.44 -8.50
C LEU A 102 3.64 4.67 -9.41
N TYR A 103 2.37 5.06 -9.43
CA TYR A 103 1.41 4.41 -10.32
C TYR A 103 1.77 4.58 -11.79
N LYS A 104 2.24 5.76 -12.18
CA LYS A 104 2.72 6.00 -13.56
C LYS A 104 3.90 5.10 -13.89
N LYS A 105 4.85 4.95 -12.98
CA LYS A 105 6.00 4.06 -13.16
C LYS A 105 5.57 2.60 -13.24
N TRP A 106 4.62 2.21 -12.42
CA TRP A 106 4.06 0.87 -12.44
C TRP A 106 3.46 0.55 -13.80
N CYS A 107 2.64 1.44 -14.34
CA CYS A 107 2.00 1.26 -15.65
C CYS A 107 3.03 1.21 -16.77
N ALA A 108 4.06 2.07 -16.72
CA ALA A 108 5.12 2.09 -17.72
C ALA A 108 5.91 0.78 -17.71
N GLY A 109 6.18 0.23 -16.53
CA GLY A 109 6.85 -1.06 -16.40
C GLY A 109 6.06 -2.21 -17.00
N LEU A 110 4.74 -2.19 -16.83
CA LEU A 110 3.87 -3.20 -17.42
C LEU A 110 3.86 -3.15 -18.95
N GLN A 111 3.98 -1.95 -19.52
CA GLN A 111 4.01 -1.77 -20.98
C GLN A 111 5.33 -2.21 -21.60
N LEU A 112 6.40 -2.18 -20.84
CA LEU A 112 7.73 -2.54 -21.31
C LEU A 112 8.02 -4.03 -21.16
N SER A 113 7.20 -4.73 -20.41
CA SER A 113 7.35 -6.19 -20.21
C SER A 113 6.45 -7.03 -21.19
#